data_4458185aa3d69d45fe58f41e031302b4
#
_entry.id   4458185aa3d69d45fe58f41e031302b4
#
_cell.length_a   1.000
_cell.length_b   1.000
_cell.length_c   1.000
_cell.angle_alpha   90.00
_cell.angle_beta   90.00
_cell.angle_gamma   90.00
#
_symmetry.space_group_name_H-M   'P 1'
#
loop_
_entity.id
_entity.type
_entity.pdbx_description
1 polymer ?
#
loop_
_entity_poly.entity_id
_entity_poly.type
_entity_poly.pdbx_seq_one_letter_code
_entity_poly.pdbx_strand_id
1 'polypeptide(L)'
;SRAGELLVLGDLLDRSISLVESDEPVVVEDMGMEQTRTGDWFINRVHIMRKGSGLRRKGATSTVAWEEVSGFTLPEHNQGVTNLLSTISNLRAADLAAVIQDLAPKRRVEVARALDDERLADVLQEMDEAERVALLAELEGERAADVLGEMDPDDAADLLREIGEERAQALIELMEPEDAEDVLRLMTYEDYSAGGMMTTEPIVMSADYSVADALASVRSREVSPALASQVFVCRQPLETPTGRYIGMVHYQRLLREPPATLLGSIVDTDTQGLNPNASLHEVSSYLASYNLLSVPVVDGNERLLGAVTVDDVLDHLLPENWRLEHRDSTRGTGPKVDLEDVEMDKLMEEEAR
;
A
#
# COMPACT_ATOMS: atom_id res chain seq x y z
N SER A 1 8.13 21.04 -7.33
CA SER A 1 8.26 21.34 -5.89
C SER A 1 8.32 20.01 -5.16
N ARG A 2 9.14 19.92 -4.13
CA ARG A 2 9.09 18.73 -3.27
C ARG A 2 7.78 18.75 -2.50
N ALA A 3 7.17 17.59 -2.28
CA ALA A 3 5.98 17.49 -1.44
C ALA A 3 6.29 18.10 -0.05
N GLY A 4 5.43 18.99 0.43
CA GLY A 4 5.62 19.71 1.70
C GLY A 4 6.35 21.07 1.62
N GLU A 5 6.86 21.49 0.47
CA GLU A 5 7.44 22.82 0.28
C GLU A 5 6.37 23.81 -0.22
N LEU A 6 6.09 24.85 0.56
CA LEU A 6 5.31 26.01 0.12
C LEU A 6 6.18 26.89 -0.76
N LEU A 7 5.79 27.09 -2.01
CA LEU A 7 6.43 28.03 -2.89
C LEU A 7 5.87 29.43 -2.61
N VAL A 8 6.69 30.35 -2.10
CA VAL A 8 6.27 31.74 -1.83
C VAL A 8 5.62 32.34 -3.08
N LEU A 9 6.21 32.14 -4.26
CA LEU A 9 5.68 32.66 -5.54
C LEU A 9 4.41 31.98 -6.04
N GLY A 10 4.23 30.67 -5.78
CA GLY A 10 3.10 29.91 -6.31
C GLY A 10 1.93 29.78 -5.34
N ASP A 11 2.22 29.71 -4.05
CA ASP A 11 1.22 29.34 -3.05
C ASP A 11 0.82 30.48 -2.12
N LEU A 12 1.65 31.50 -1.95
CA LEU A 12 1.42 32.59 -1.00
C LEU A 12 1.13 33.93 -1.67
N LEU A 13 1.75 34.26 -2.81
CA LEU A 13 1.45 35.47 -3.53
C LEU A 13 0.08 35.42 -4.21
N ASP A 14 -0.53 36.61 -4.41
CA ASP A 14 -1.87 36.79 -5.00
C ASP A 14 -3.02 36.13 -4.20
N ARG A 15 -2.76 35.53 -3.04
CA ARG A 15 -3.83 35.01 -2.16
C ARG A 15 -4.63 36.11 -1.50
N SER A 16 -5.92 35.85 -1.36
CA SER A 16 -6.83 36.66 -0.53
C SER A 16 -6.76 36.14 0.91
N ILE A 17 -6.34 36.99 1.83
CA ILE A 17 -6.22 36.73 3.27
C ILE A 17 -6.99 37.81 4.04
N SER A 18 -7.12 37.67 5.36
CA SER A 18 -7.78 38.64 6.21
C SER A 18 -6.82 39.27 7.21
N LEU A 19 -7.04 40.55 7.56
CA LEU A 19 -6.36 41.17 8.68
C LEU A 19 -6.99 40.75 10.01
N VAL A 20 -6.17 40.34 10.97
CA VAL A 20 -6.64 39.83 12.28
C VAL A 20 -7.49 40.81 13.04
N GLU A 21 -7.12 42.11 13.02
CA GLU A 21 -7.84 43.16 13.78
C GLU A 21 -9.17 43.58 13.15
N SER A 22 -9.32 43.50 11.82
CA SER A 22 -10.47 44.09 11.12
C SER A 22 -11.29 43.07 10.31
N ASP A 23 -10.81 41.84 10.20
CA ASP A 23 -11.37 40.84 9.30
C ASP A 23 -11.54 41.29 7.84
N GLU A 24 -10.77 42.33 7.46
CA GLU A 24 -10.80 42.92 6.13
C GLU A 24 -10.07 42.01 5.12
N PRO A 25 -10.71 41.65 4.01
CA PRO A 25 -10.04 40.80 2.99
C PRO A 25 -9.03 41.66 2.20
N VAL A 26 -7.80 41.18 2.16
CA VAL A 26 -6.67 41.79 1.46
C VAL A 26 -5.97 40.77 0.55
N VAL A 27 -5.21 41.22 -0.43
CA VAL A 27 -4.44 40.40 -1.33
C VAL A 27 -2.96 40.51 -1.04
N VAL A 28 -2.24 39.41 -0.98
CA VAL A 28 -0.79 39.38 -0.78
C VAL A 28 -0.08 39.77 -2.07
N GLU A 29 0.69 40.83 -2.05
CA GLU A 29 1.52 41.25 -3.20
C GLU A 29 2.98 40.79 -3.09
N ASP A 30 3.53 40.76 -1.86
CA ASP A 30 4.91 40.35 -1.62
C ASP A 30 5.12 39.92 -0.15
N MET A 31 6.24 39.23 0.12
CA MET A 31 6.60 38.79 1.46
C MET A 31 8.04 39.12 1.80
N GLY A 32 8.24 39.63 3.01
CA GLY A 32 9.55 39.90 3.57
C GLY A 32 10.04 38.73 4.39
N MET A 33 11.24 38.23 4.07
CA MET A 33 11.89 37.14 4.81
C MET A 33 13.14 37.67 5.50
N GLU A 34 13.43 37.13 6.68
CA GLU A 34 14.61 37.45 7.46
C GLU A 34 15.36 36.17 7.84
N GLN A 35 16.68 36.21 7.84
CA GLN A 35 17.50 35.06 8.20
C GLN A 35 17.87 35.11 9.68
N THR A 36 17.65 34.00 10.39
CA THR A 36 18.07 33.80 11.78
C THR A 36 19.59 33.73 11.89
N ARG A 37 20.12 33.86 13.10
CA ARG A 37 21.55 33.61 13.36
C ARG A 37 22.00 32.18 13.12
N THR A 38 21.05 31.24 13.09
CA THR A 38 21.27 29.80 12.79
C THR A 38 21.27 29.50 11.30
N GLY A 39 20.89 30.48 10.46
CA GLY A 39 20.86 30.33 9.00
C GLY A 39 19.50 30.04 8.41
N ASP A 40 18.47 29.87 9.24
CA ASP A 40 17.10 29.60 8.81
C ASP A 40 16.41 30.88 8.32
N TRP A 41 15.54 30.74 7.33
CA TRP A 41 14.75 31.86 6.80
C TRP A 41 13.32 31.78 7.33
N PHE A 42 12.77 32.87 7.81
CA PHE A 42 11.37 32.97 8.23
C PHE A 42 10.71 34.24 7.64
N ILE A 43 9.40 34.13 7.40
CA ILE A 43 8.58 35.25 6.91
C ILE A 43 8.22 36.12 8.12
N ASN A 44 8.57 37.38 8.10
CA ASN A 44 8.27 38.30 9.19
C ASN A 44 7.33 39.47 8.78
N ARG A 45 7.16 39.68 7.48
CA ARG A 45 6.31 40.76 6.94
C ARG A 45 5.56 40.30 5.71
N VAL A 46 4.35 40.86 5.53
CA VAL A 46 3.49 40.63 4.38
C VAL A 46 3.15 41.98 3.75
N HIS A 47 3.43 42.11 2.46
CA HIS A 47 3.00 43.27 1.70
C HIS A 47 1.63 42.99 1.11
N ILE A 48 0.62 43.78 1.52
CA ILE A 48 -0.78 43.54 1.20
C ILE A 48 -1.37 44.68 0.39
N MET A 49 -2.32 44.34 -0.48
CA MET A 49 -3.15 45.27 -1.21
C MET A 49 -4.60 45.18 -0.73
N ARG A 50 -5.17 46.27 -0.29
CA ARG A 50 -6.60 46.37 0.04
C ARG A 50 -7.42 46.54 -1.22
N LYS A 51 -8.56 45.81 -1.31
CA LYS A 51 -9.46 45.97 -2.44
C LYS A 51 -10.04 47.37 -2.47
N GLY A 52 -9.73 48.12 -3.52
CA GLY A 52 -10.24 49.49 -3.67
C GLY A 52 -11.75 49.53 -3.95
N SER A 53 -12.46 50.40 -3.26
CA SER A 53 -13.88 50.65 -3.49
C SER A 53 -14.04 51.55 -4.74
N GLY A 54 -14.35 50.93 -5.91
CA GLY A 54 -14.69 51.63 -7.13
C GLY A 54 -13.94 51.19 -8.39
N LEU A 55 -14.58 51.33 -9.56
CA LEU A 55 -14.21 50.71 -10.87
C LEU A 55 -12.82 51.05 -11.46
N ARG A 56 -11.96 51.81 -10.85
CA ARG A 56 -10.65 52.25 -11.43
C ARG A 56 -9.57 52.69 -10.42
N ARG A 57 -9.54 52.25 -9.18
CA ARG A 57 -8.44 52.58 -8.27
C ARG A 57 -7.68 51.32 -7.85
N LYS A 58 -6.36 51.25 -8.13
CA LYS A 58 -5.45 50.36 -7.42
C LYS A 58 -5.68 50.53 -5.93
N GLY A 59 -5.88 49.42 -5.20
CA GLY A 59 -6.05 49.45 -3.76
C GLY A 59 -4.82 50.08 -3.06
N ALA A 60 -4.99 50.59 -1.86
CA ALA A 60 -3.87 51.04 -1.05
C ALA A 60 -3.03 49.83 -0.62
N THR A 61 -1.72 49.88 -0.82
CA THR A 61 -0.78 48.87 -0.35
C THR A 61 -0.21 49.25 1.01
N SER A 62 0.02 48.27 1.86
CA SER A 62 0.68 48.44 3.16
C SER A 62 1.48 47.19 3.51
N THR A 63 2.47 47.34 4.37
CA THR A 63 3.23 46.22 4.90
C THR A 63 2.81 46.00 6.34
N VAL A 64 2.43 44.80 6.68
CA VAL A 64 2.00 44.38 8.01
C VAL A 64 2.91 43.26 8.52
N ALA A 65 2.92 43.02 9.83
CA ALA A 65 3.65 41.89 10.40
C ALA A 65 2.94 40.57 10.07
N TRP A 66 3.67 39.48 10.08
CA TRP A 66 3.10 38.17 9.81
C TRP A 66 1.94 37.82 10.77
N GLU A 67 2.06 38.20 12.03
CA GLU A 67 1.07 37.97 13.08
C GLU A 67 -0.22 38.81 12.91
N GLU A 68 -0.20 39.84 12.09
CA GLU A 68 -1.35 40.69 11.83
C GLU A 68 -2.26 40.17 10.70
N VAL A 69 -1.92 39.08 10.08
CA VAL A 69 -2.65 38.48 8.98
C VAL A 69 -3.12 37.07 9.31
N SER A 70 -4.33 36.76 8.88
CA SER A 70 -4.93 35.40 8.99
C SER A 70 -5.46 34.92 7.63
N GLY A 71 -5.69 33.62 7.47
CA GLY A 71 -6.19 33.07 6.19
C GLY A 71 -5.09 32.60 5.26
N PHE A 72 -3.83 32.55 5.73
CA PHE A 72 -2.83 31.65 5.15
C PHE A 72 -3.08 30.18 5.52
N THR A 73 -4.17 29.91 6.22
CA THR A 73 -4.60 28.55 6.49
C THR A 73 -4.72 27.82 5.15
N LEU A 74 -3.67 27.12 4.82
CA LEU A 74 -3.84 25.83 4.18
C LEU A 74 -4.83 25.09 5.09
N PRO A 75 -5.84 24.40 4.56
CA PRO A 75 -6.77 23.69 5.42
C PRO A 75 -5.94 22.85 6.38
N GLU A 76 -5.98 23.20 7.67
CA GLU A 76 -5.13 22.64 8.75
C GLU A 76 -5.23 21.12 8.83
N HIS A 77 -6.32 20.55 8.33
CA HIS A 77 -6.53 19.11 8.21
C HIS A 77 -5.56 18.41 7.25
N ASN A 78 -5.07 19.05 6.20
CA ASN A 78 -4.23 18.37 5.20
C ASN A 78 -2.72 18.54 5.44
N GLN A 79 -2.26 19.56 6.16
CA GLN A 79 -0.81 19.77 6.38
C GLN A 79 -0.17 18.67 7.23
N GLY A 80 -0.84 18.28 8.32
CA GLY A 80 -0.34 17.20 9.17
C GLY A 80 -0.31 15.84 8.44
N VAL A 81 -1.32 15.57 7.61
CA VAL A 81 -1.37 14.34 6.78
C VAL A 81 -0.33 14.41 5.67
N THR A 82 -0.20 15.53 4.96
CA THR A 82 0.78 15.68 3.87
C THR A 82 2.23 15.56 4.37
N ASN A 83 2.56 16.14 5.53
CA ASN A 83 3.88 16.00 6.14
C ASN A 83 4.13 14.56 6.60
N LEU A 84 3.13 13.92 7.20
CA LEU A 84 3.19 12.51 7.59
C LEU A 84 3.38 11.64 6.35
N LEU A 85 2.57 11.80 5.30
CA LEU A 85 2.68 11.07 4.05
C LEU A 85 4.07 11.22 3.41
N SER A 86 4.66 12.41 3.40
CA SER A 86 6.01 12.61 2.86
C SER A 86 7.08 11.87 3.67
N THR A 87 6.88 11.69 4.97
CA THR A 87 7.79 10.96 5.86
C THR A 87 7.64 9.46 5.70
N ILE A 88 6.39 8.98 5.54
CA ILE A 88 6.07 7.55 5.47
C ILE A 88 6.07 6.98 4.03
N SER A 89 6.17 7.83 3.00
CA SER A 89 6.14 7.40 1.58
C SER A 89 7.21 6.38 1.19
N ASN A 90 8.34 6.35 1.92
CA ASN A 90 9.45 5.43 1.65
C ASN A 90 9.50 4.23 2.60
N LEU A 91 8.56 4.11 3.53
CA LEU A 91 8.49 2.97 4.44
C LEU A 91 8.03 1.71 3.68
N ARG A 92 8.45 0.54 4.14
CA ARG A 92 7.88 -0.73 3.69
C ARG A 92 6.43 -0.84 4.19
N ALA A 93 5.63 -1.68 3.54
CA ALA A 93 4.23 -1.88 3.92
C ALA A 93 4.07 -2.25 5.40
N ALA A 94 4.84 -3.22 5.90
CA ALA A 94 4.84 -3.64 7.29
C ALA A 94 5.22 -2.52 8.29
N ASP A 95 6.25 -1.70 7.96
CA ASP A 95 6.65 -0.56 8.78
C ASP A 95 5.56 0.52 8.78
N LEU A 96 4.92 0.75 7.64
CA LEU A 96 3.82 1.70 7.48
C LEU A 96 2.57 1.25 8.23
N ALA A 97 2.21 -0.02 8.14
CA ALA A 97 1.12 -0.61 8.91
C ALA A 97 1.33 -0.38 10.42
N ALA A 98 2.55 -0.64 10.92
CA ALA A 98 2.89 -0.40 12.33
C ALA A 98 2.73 1.09 12.72
N VAL A 99 3.16 2.02 11.88
CA VAL A 99 2.99 3.47 12.13
C VAL A 99 1.50 3.85 12.15
N ILE A 100 0.71 3.38 11.20
CA ILE A 100 -0.73 3.67 11.12
C ILE A 100 -1.46 3.10 12.34
N GLN A 101 -1.13 1.91 12.78
CA GLN A 101 -1.70 1.28 13.97
C GLN A 101 -1.41 2.06 15.26
N ASP A 102 -0.27 2.73 15.36
CA ASP A 102 0.09 3.57 16.52
C ASP A 102 -0.66 4.92 16.53
N LEU A 103 -1.31 5.31 15.43
CA LEU A 103 -2.09 6.54 15.36
C LEU A 103 -3.44 6.43 16.09
N ALA A 104 -3.97 7.56 16.56
CA ALA A 104 -5.34 7.63 17.05
C ALA A 104 -6.35 7.25 15.94
N PRO A 105 -7.50 6.61 16.27
CA PRO A 105 -8.43 6.07 15.25
C PRO A 105 -8.84 7.06 14.16
N LYS A 106 -9.15 8.30 14.52
CA LYS A 106 -9.50 9.36 13.57
C LYS A 106 -8.37 9.62 12.57
N ARG A 107 -7.12 9.62 13.06
CA ARG A 107 -5.94 9.88 12.25
C ARG A 107 -5.59 8.72 11.32
N ARG A 108 -5.82 7.48 11.76
CA ARG A 108 -5.69 6.29 10.89
C ARG A 108 -6.55 6.42 9.63
N VAL A 109 -7.82 6.78 9.81
CA VAL A 109 -8.78 6.97 8.70
C VAL A 109 -8.34 8.11 7.78
N GLU A 110 -7.84 9.22 8.33
CA GLU A 110 -7.33 10.34 7.53
C GLU A 110 -6.12 9.94 6.68
N VAL A 111 -5.19 9.16 7.25
CA VAL A 111 -4.01 8.65 6.53
C VAL A 111 -4.43 7.62 5.48
N ALA A 112 -5.30 6.66 5.83
CA ALA A 112 -5.82 5.68 4.88
C ALA A 112 -6.54 6.32 3.69
N ARG A 113 -7.30 7.40 3.92
CA ARG A 113 -7.95 8.16 2.84
C ARG A 113 -6.99 8.92 1.93
N ALA A 114 -5.78 9.19 2.39
CA ALA A 114 -4.77 9.95 1.67
C ALA A 114 -3.73 9.08 0.95
N LEU A 115 -3.68 7.78 1.23
CA LEU A 115 -2.91 6.79 0.47
C LEU A 115 -3.63 6.49 -0.86
N ASP A 116 -2.90 6.10 -1.90
CA ASP A 116 -3.47 5.44 -3.08
C ASP A 116 -3.92 4.02 -2.73
N ASP A 117 -4.72 3.42 -3.60
CA ASP A 117 -5.40 2.16 -3.30
C ASP A 117 -4.41 0.99 -3.25
N GLU A 118 -3.41 0.92 -4.16
CA GLU A 118 -2.31 -0.05 -4.15
C GLU A 118 -1.54 -0.01 -2.80
N ARG A 119 -1.16 1.20 -2.37
CA ARG A 119 -0.41 1.36 -1.12
C ARG A 119 -1.24 1.05 0.12
N LEU A 120 -2.55 1.32 0.06
CA LEU A 120 -3.47 0.99 1.15
C LEU A 120 -3.72 -0.52 1.22
N ALA A 121 -3.81 -1.21 0.08
CA ALA A 121 -3.87 -2.65 -0.02
C ALA A 121 -2.66 -3.31 0.66
N ASP A 122 -1.44 -2.92 0.24
CA ASP A 122 -0.19 -3.36 0.87
C ASP A 122 -0.20 -3.21 2.40
N VAL A 123 -0.73 -2.10 2.90
CA VAL A 123 -0.78 -1.82 4.34
C VAL A 123 -1.80 -2.70 5.05
N LEU A 124 -2.96 -2.93 4.46
CA LEU A 124 -4.00 -3.78 5.04
C LEU A 124 -3.56 -5.23 5.16
N GLN A 125 -2.82 -5.75 4.18
CA GLN A 125 -2.25 -7.10 4.21
C GLN A 125 -1.29 -7.30 5.39
N GLU A 126 -0.61 -6.25 5.83
CA GLU A 126 0.34 -6.27 6.94
C GLU A 126 -0.28 -5.93 8.32
N MET A 127 -1.59 -5.64 8.37
CA MET A 127 -2.31 -5.36 9.61
C MET A 127 -2.83 -6.64 10.27
N ASP A 128 -3.10 -6.58 11.58
CA ASP A 128 -3.85 -7.63 12.22
C ASP A 128 -5.33 -7.60 11.83
N GLU A 129 -6.01 -8.77 11.95
CA GLU A 129 -7.38 -9.00 11.52
C GLU A 129 -8.37 -7.92 12.02
N ALA A 130 -8.35 -7.62 13.31
CA ALA A 130 -9.30 -6.69 13.91
C ALA A 130 -9.11 -5.26 13.40
N GLU A 131 -7.87 -4.84 13.16
CA GLU A 131 -7.54 -3.50 12.71
C GLU A 131 -7.77 -3.33 11.20
N ARG A 132 -7.44 -4.33 10.37
CA ARG A 132 -7.72 -4.28 8.93
C ARG A 132 -9.21 -4.23 8.64
N VAL A 133 -10.02 -5.04 9.34
CA VAL A 133 -11.49 -5.01 9.26
C VAL A 133 -12.05 -3.65 9.68
N ALA A 134 -11.56 -3.09 10.81
CA ALA A 134 -12.00 -1.79 11.29
C ALA A 134 -11.66 -0.67 10.31
N LEU A 135 -10.48 -0.70 9.71
CA LEU A 135 -10.03 0.32 8.76
C LEU A 135 -10.80 0.23 7.44
N LEU A 136 -10.99 -0.97 6.89
CA LEU A 136 -11.81 -1.20 5.70
C LEU A 136 -13.26 -0.74 5.92
N ALA A 137 -13.77 -0.88 7.16
CA ALA A 137 -15.12 -0.45 7.53
C ALA A 137 -15.35 1.06 7.41
N GLU A 138 -14.30 1.86 7.53
CA GLU A 138 -14.35 3.33 7.46
C GLU A 138 -14.21 3.88 6.03
N LEU A 139 -13.94 3.01 5.04
CA LEU A 139 -13.87 3.39 3.63
C LEU A 139 -15.27 3.41 2.99
N GLU A 140 -15.43 4.22 1.97
CA GLU A 140 -16.61 4.17 1.09
C GLU A 140 -16.60 2.86 0.30
N GLY A 141 -17.79 2.29 0.02
CA GLY A 141 -17.92 0.96 -0.58
C GLY A 141 -17.18 0.78 -1.90
N GLU A 142 -17.29 1.75 -2.83
CA GLU A 142 -16.54 1.71 -4.10
C GLU A 142 -15.02 1.65 -3.84
N ARG A 143 -14.51 2.52 -2.99
CA ARG A 143 -13.09 2.54 -2.67
C ARG A 143 -12.61 1.30 -1.91
N ALA A 144 -13.46 0.74 -1.03
CA ALA A 144 -13.12 -0.51 -0.35
C ALA A 144 -13.01 -1.68 -1.34
N ALA A 145 -13.83 -1.69 -2.39
CA ALA A 145 -13.76 -2.67 -3.47
C ALA A 145 -12.51 -2.47 -4.34
N ASP A 146 -12.16 -1.22 -4.68
CA ASP A 146 -10.93 -0.90 -5.43
C ASP A 146 -9.69 -1.37 -4.66
N VAL A 147 -9.62 -1.09 -3.35
CA VAL A 147 -8.51 -1.54 -2.48
C VAL A 147 -8.44 -3.06 -2.38
N LEU A 148 -9.57 -3.75 -2.31
CA LEU A 148 -9.60 -5.22 -2.32
C LEU A 148 -9.11 -5.80 -3.66
N GLY A 149 -9.38 -5.12 -4.78
CA GLY A 149 -8.88 -5.50 -6.10
C GLY A 149 -7.36 -5.33 -6.26
N GLU A 150 -6.74 -4.42 -5.48
CA GLU A 150 -5.29 -4.21 -5.47
C GLU A 150 -4.55 -5.12 -4.46
N MET A 151 -5.27 -5.88 -3.64
CA MET A 151 -4.68 -6.86 -2.72
C MET A 151 -4.31 -8.17 -3.44
N ASP A 152 -3.39 -8.94 -2.85
CA ASP A 152 -3.21 -10.33 -3.27
C ASP A 152 -4.55 -11.06 -3.11
N PRO A 153 -4.99 -11.86 -4.10
CA PRO A 153 -6.33 -12.43 -4.12
C PRO A 153 -6.68 -13.31 -2.90
N ASP A 154 -5.72 -14.01 -2.33
CA ASP A 154 -5.87 -14.81 -1.12
C ASP A 154 -6.07 -13.93 0.12
N ASP A 155 -5.29 -12.87 0.28
CA ASP A 155 -5.47 -11.89 1.36
C ASP A 155 -6.82 -11.16 1.27
N ALA A 156 -7.26 -10.81 0.04
CA ALA A 156 -8.58 -10.24 -0.19
C ALA A 156 -9.70 -11.22 0.18
N ALA A 157 -9.55 -12.50 -0.17
CA ALA A 157 -10.51 -13.55 0.19
C ALA A 157 -10.59 -13.74 1.71
N ASP A 158 -9.46 -13.73 2.41
CA ASP A 158 -9.41 -13.85 3.86
C ASP A 158 -10.08 -12.65 4.53
N LEU A 159 -9.77 -11.43 4.11
CA LEU A 159 -10.40 -10.21 4.64
C LEU A 159 -11.93 -10.21 4.41
N LEU A 160 -12.38 -10.68 3.25
CA LEU A 160 -13.81 -10.79 2.96
C LEU A 160 -14.52 -11.83 3.84
N ARG A 161 -13.87 -12.93 4.24
CA ARG A 161 -14.41 -13.88 5.22
C ARG A 161 -14.59 -13.25 6.60
N GLU A 162 -13.67 -12.38 7.00
CA GLU A 162 -13.66 -11.70 8.30
C GLU A 162 -14.75 -10.65 8.46
N ILE A 163 -15.13 -9.92 7.40
CA ILE A 163 -16.10 -8.82 7.49
C ILE A 163 -17.57 -9.24 7.51
N GLY A 164 -17.85 -10.54 7.30
CA GLY A 164 -19.19 -11.11 7.31
C GLY A 164 -19.88 -11.10 5.94
N GLU A 165 -20.70 -12.13 5.72
CA GLU A 165 -21.26 -12.52 4.42
C GLU A 165 -22.00 -11.39 3.67
N GLU A 166 -22.89 -10.63 4.36
CA GLU A 166 -23.68 -9.57 3.73
C GLU A 166 -22.80 -8.43 3.18
N ARG A 167 -21.78 -8.04 3.94
CA ARG A 167 -20.86 -6.98 3.54
C ARG A 167 -19.88 -7.46 2.46
N ALA A 168 -19.36 -8.67 2.62
CA ALA A 168 -18.49 -9.29 1.62
C ALA A 168 -19.18 -9.35 0.26
N GLN A 169 -20.44 -9.82 0.21
CA GLN A 169 -21.21 -9.87 -1.03
C GLN A 169 -21.37 -8.48 -1.67
N ALA A 170 -21.66 -7.45 -0.86
CA ALA A 170 -21.83 -6.09 -1.35
C ALA A 170 -20.53 -5.51 -1.93
N LEU A 171 -19.36 -5.84 -1.35
CA LEU A 171 -18.05 -5.40 -1.86
C LEU A 171 -17.67 -6.17 -3.13
N ILE A 172 -17.87 -7.49 -3.18
CA ILE A 172 -17.62 -8.30 -4.36
C ILE A 172 -18.44 -7.81 -5.57
N GLU A 173 -19.68 -7.34 -5.36
CA GLU A 173 -20.50 -6.77 -6.44
C GLU A 173 -19.96 -5.44 -6.99
N LEU A 174 -19.09 -4.76 -6.24
CA LEU A 174 -18.44 -3.50 -6.63
C LEU A 174 -17.04 -3.69 -7.20
N MET A 175 -16.40 -4.83 -6.98
CA MET A 175 -15.07 -5.15 -7.51
C MET A 175 -15.08 -5.27 -9.04
N GLU A 176 -13.92 -5.12 -9.66
CA GLU A 176 -13.74 -5.48 -11.06
C GLU A 176 -14.07 -6.97 -11.28
N PRO A 177 -14.73 -7.34 -12.38
CA PRO A 177 -15.20 -8.72 -12.59
C PRO A 177 -14.10 -9.79 -12.55
N GLU A 178 -12.88 -9.45 -12.99
CA GLU A 178 -11.72 -10.36 -13.01
C GLU A 178 -11.26 -10.66 -11.59
N ASP A 179 -11.08 -9.64 -10.75
CA ASP A 179 -10.65 -9.78 -9.35
C ASP A 179 -11.73 -10.50 -8.52
N ALA A 180 -13.01 -10.13 -8.73
CA ALA A 180 -14.13 -10.77 -8.07
C ALA A 180 -14.20 -12.29 -8.37
N GLU A 181 -13.90 -12.73 -9.62
CA GLU A 181 -13.90 -14.14 -10.01
C GLU A 181 -12.80 -14.91 -9.25
N ASP A 182 -11.61 -14.34 -9.14
CA ASP A 182 -10.48 -14.96 -8.45
C ASP A 182 -10.74 -15.08 -6.95
N VAL A 183 -11.19 -14.03 -6.31
CA VAL A 183 -11.55 -14.02 -4.89
C VAL A 183 -12.68 -15.01 -4.60
N LEU A 184 -13.76 -15.02 -5.39
CA LEU A 184 -14.86 -15.97 -5.23
C LEU A 184 -14.39 -17.41 -5.38
N ARG A 185 -13.46 -17.66 -6.29
CA ARG A 185 -12.85 -18.99 -6.47
C ARG A 185 -12.10 -19.44 -5.23
N LEU A 186 -11.29 -18.55 -4.64
CA LEU A 186 -10.52 -18.81 -3.41
C LEU A 186 -11.43 -19.06 -2.21
N MET A 187 -12.50 -18.29 -2.08
CA MET A 187 -13.49 -18.47 -1.02
C MET A 187 -14.24 -19.82 -1.05
N THR A 188 -14.11 -20.60 -2.13
CA THR A 188 -14.66 -21.98 -2.19
C THR A 188 -13.84 -23.01 -1.44
N TYR A 189 -12.59 -22.69 -1.08
CA TYR A 189 -11.70 -23.58 -0.34
C TYR A 189 -11.70 -23.27 1.16
N GLU A 190 -11.26 -24.21 1.97
CA GLU A 190 -11.06 -24.01 3.41
C GLU A 190 -9.80 -23.16 3.66
N ASP A 191 -9.83 -22.25 4.62
CA ASP A 191 -8.77 -21.24 4.89
C ASP A 191 -7.38 -21.87 5.09
N TYR A 192 -7.29 -23.00 5.81
CA TYR A 192 -6.04 -23.72 6.08
C TYR A 192 -5.74 -24.84 5.06
N SER A 193 -6.30 -24.74 3.87
CA SER A 193 -6.00 -25.64 2.76
C SER A 193 -5.07 -24.97 1.74
N ALA A 194 -4.40 -25.75 0.90
CA ALA A 194 -3.57 -25.23 -0.18
C ALA A 194 -4.36 -24.30 -1.12
N GLY A 195 -5.64 -24.58 -1.35
CA GLY A 195 -6.53 -23.77 -2.18
C GLY A 195 -6.96 -22.47 -1.50
N GLY A 196 -7.06 -22.45 -0.16
CA GLY A 196 -7.40 -21.23 0.59
C GLY A 196 -6.21 -20.28 0.74
N MET A 197 -4.99 -20.82 0.81
CA MET A 197 -3.74 -20.05 0.99
C MET A 197 -3.02 -19.74 -0.33
N MET A 198 -3.57 -20.09 -1.50
CA MET A 198 -2.87 -19.89 -2.77
C MET A 198 -3.18 -18.54 -3.37
N THR A 199 -2.17 -17.88 -3.90
CA THR A 199 -2.42 -16.80 -4.86
C THR A 199 -2.81 -17.36 -6.23
N THR A 200 -3.68 -16.65 -6.95
CA THR A 200 -4.09 -16.99 -8.31
C THR A 200 -3.17 -16.38 -9.36
N GLU A 201 -2.19 -15.56 -8.96
CA GLU A 201 -1.31 -14.79 -9.84
C GLU A 201 0.16 -15.23 -9.85
N PRO A 202 0.47 -16.53 -9.89
CA PRO A 202 1.86 -16.99 -10.03
C PRO A 202 2.41 -16.60 -11.41
N ILE A 203 3.74 -16.52 -11.55
CA ILE A 203 4.37 -16.32 -12.86
C ILE A 203 4.20 -17.59 -13.69
N VAL A 204 3.32 -17.56 -14.70
CA VAL A 204 3.02 -18.69 -15.58
C VAL A 204 3.53 -18.41 -17.00
N MET A 205 4.23 -19.38 -17.58
CA MET A 205 4.74 -19.27 -18.95
C MET A 205 4.55 -20.57 -19.74
N SER A 206 4.54 -20.45 -21.06
CA SER A 206 4.58 -21.62 -21.94
C SER A 206 6.01 -22.14 -22.13
N ALA A 207 6.17 -23.41 -22.48
CA ALA A 207 7.45 -24.09 -22.70
C ALA A 207 8.27 -23.50 -23.87
N ASP A 208 7.66 -22.74 -24.77
CA ASP A 208 8.27 -22.06 -25.92
C ASP A 208 8.77 -20.64 -25.62
N TYR A 209 8.51 -20.12 -24.41
CA TYR A 209 9.14 -18.87 -23.95
C TYR A 209 10.64 -19.08 -23.67
N SER A 210 11.41 -18.04 -23.84
CA SER A 210 12.85 -18.07 -23.59
C SER A 210 13.19 -17.72 -22.12
N VAL A 211 14.41 -18.03 -21.72
CA VAL A 211 14.99 -17.60 -20.45
C VAL A 211 14.98 -16.06 -20.34
N ALA A 212 15.17 -15.33 -21.44
CA ALA A 212 15.11 -13.86 -21.43
C ALA A 212 13.72 -13.35 -21.09
N ASP A 213 12.66 -13.97 -21.61
CA ASP A 213 11.28 -13.63 -21.30
C ASP A 213 10.97 -13.90 -19.82
N ALA A 214 11.37 -15.07 -19.31
CA ALA A 214 11.19 -15.43 -17.91
C ALA A 214 11.92 -14.47 -16.96
N LEU A 215 13.16 -14.11 -17.27
CA LEU A 215 13.92 -13.12 -16.49
C LEU A 215 13.29 -11.72 -16.54
N ALA A 216 12.58 -11.35 -17.59
CA ALA A 216 11.86 -10.09 -17.67
C ALA A 216 10.70 -10.08 -16.67
N SER A 217 9.88 -11.13 -16.61
CA SER A 217 8.78 -11.27 -15.66
C SER A 217 9.24 -11.32 -14.21
N VAL A 218 10.26 -12.12 -13.90
CA VAL A 218 10.84 -12.22 -12.54
C VAL A 218 11.41 -10.87 -12.04
N ARG A 219 11.74 -9.95 -12.93
CA ARG A 219 12.26 -8.60 -12.58
C ARG A 219 11.16 -7.57 -12.34
N SER A 220 9.91 -7.88 -12.57
CA SER A 220 8.82 -6.96 -12.21
C SER A 220 8.92 -6.57 -10.73
N ARG A 221 8.60 -5.32 -10.42
CA ARG A 221 8.58 -4.84 -9.03
C ARG A 221 7.27 -5.18 -8.31
N GLU A 222 6.27 -5.49 -9.07
CA GLU A 222 4.93 -5.87 -8.61
C GLU A 222 4.87 -7.32 -8.10
N VAL A 223 5.87 -8.14 -8.45
CA VAL A 223 5.93 -9.55 -8.06
C VAL A 223 6.71 -9.71 -6.76
N SER A 224 6.13 -10.39 -5.78
CA SER A 224 6.76 -10.68 -4.49
C SER A 224 8.04 -11.52 -4.65
N PRO A 225 9.01 -11.42 -3.74
CA PRO A 225 10.24 -12.24 -3.81
C PRO A 225 9.98 -13.75 -3.81
N ALA A 226 8.92 -14.21 -3.15
CA ALA A 226 8.55 -15.62 -3.12
C ALA A 226 8.03 -16.09 -4.49
N LEU A 227 7.12 -15.35 -5.10
CA LEU A 227 6.62 -15.62 -6.45
C LEU A 227 7.70 -15.48 -7.51
N ALA A 228 8.57 -14.46 -7.42
CA ALA A 228 9.70 -14.27 -8.32
C ALA A 228 10.77 -15.36 -8.23
N SER A 229 10.69 -16.26 -7.24
CA SER A 229 11.66 -17.35 -7.05
C SER A 229 11.63 -18.40 -8.14
N GLN A 230 10.51 -18.51 -8.86
CA GLN A 230 10.30 -19.56 -9.88
C GLN A 230 9.24 -19.14 -10.90
N VAL A 231 9.28 -19.81 -12.05
CA VAL A 231 8.29 -19.68 -13.12
C VAL A 231 7.61 -21.02 -13.34
N PHE A 232 6.29 -21.04 -13.32
CA PHE A 232 5.51 -22.25 -13.60
C PHE A 232 5.31 -22.42 -15.11
N VAL A 233 5.64 -23.59 -15.61
CA VAL A 233 5.53 -23.89 -17.04
C VAL A 233 4.25 -24.70 -17.29
N CYS A 234 3.33 -24.10 -18.06
CA CYS A 234 2.04 -24.68 -18.36
C CYS A 234 1.77 -24.73 -19.87
N ARG A 235 0.78 -25.51 -20.28
CA ARG A 235 0.14 -25.38 -21.59
C ARG A 235 -0.87 -24.25 -21.55
N GLN A 236 -1.23 -23.72 -22.72
CA GLN A 236 -2.31 -22.72 -22.81
C GLN A 236 -3.67 -23.31 -22.42
N PRO A 237 -4.57 -22.50 -21.81
CA PRO A 237 -4.38 -21.10 -21.46
C PRO A 237 -3.36 -20.91 -20.34
N LEU A 238 -2.77 -19.69 -20.20
CA LEU A 238 -1.77 -19.37 -19.19
C LEU A 238 -2.37 -18.67 -17.96
N GLU A 239 -3.54 -18.12 -18.09
CA GLU A 239 -4.35 -17.58 -16.99
C GLU A 239 -4.88 -18.72 -16.11
N THR A 240 -4.94 -18.53 -14.82
CA THR A 240 -5.42 -19.55 -13.86
C THR A 240 -6.95 -19.63 -13.86
N PRO A 241 -7.52 -20.83 -13.93
CA PRO A 241 -6.93 -22.14 -14.07
C PRO A 241 -6.29 -22.36 -15.45
N THR A 242 -4.98 -22.67 -15.45
CA THR A 242 -4.21 -22.79 -16.69
C THR A 242 -4.59 -24.03 -17.51
N GLY A 243 -3.93 -24.21 -18.66
CA GLY A 243 -3.81 -25.54 -19.27
C GLY A 243 -2.99 -26.48 -18.36
N ARG A 244 -2.58 -27.62 -18.90
CA ARG A 244 -1.85 -28.62 -18.11
C ARG A 244 -0.52 -28.06 -17.58
N TYR A 245 -0.29 -28.20 -16.29
CA TYR A 245 0.99 -27.95 -15.63
C TYR A 245 2.04 -28.95 -16.14
N ILE A 246 3.24 -28.48 -16.45
CA ILE A 246 4.35 -29.28 -16.97
C ILE A 246 5.44 -29.39 -15.91
N GLY A 247 5.70 -28.35 -15.16
CA GLY A 247 6.76 -28.25 -14.17
C GLY A 247 7.11 -26.79 -13.89
N MET A 248 8.23 -26.55 -13.25
CA MET A 248 8.69 -25.21 -12.92
C MET A 248 10.15 -24.97 -13.28
N VAL A 249 10.55 -23.71 -13.36
CA VAL A 249 11.96 -23.30 -13.52
C VAL A 249 12.32 -22.32 -12.42
N HIS A 250 13.21 -22.72 -11.54
CA HIS A 250 13.69 -21.85 -10.47
C HIS A 250 14.57 -20.72 -11.02
N TYR A 251 14.48 -19.51 -10.46
CA TYR A 251 15.21 -18.33 -10.94
C TYR A 251 16.74 -18.56 -11.02
N GLN A 252 17.34 -19.35 -10.12
CA GLN A 252 18.76 -19.68 -10.17
C GLN A 252 19.11 -20.48 -11.43
N ARG A 253 18.18 -21.28 -11.95
CA ARG A 253 18.36 -22.00 -13.22
C ARG A 253 18.37 -21.01 -14.36
N LEU A 254 17.40 -20.06 -14.38
CA LEU A 254 17.33 -18.99 -15.37
C LEU A 254 18.64 -18.18 -15.44
N LEU A 255 19.26 -17.88 -14.29
CA LEU A 255 20.53 -17.14 -14.23
C LEU A 255 21.75 -17.88 -14.81
N ARG A 256 21.67 -19.21 -14.93
CA ARG A 256 22.77 -20.06 -15.41
C ARG A 256 22.67 -20.45 -16.87
N GLU A 257 21.49 -20.27 -17.45
CA GLU A 257 21.20 -20.67 -18.84
C GLU A 257 21.36 -19.49 -19.81
N PRO A 258 21.73 -19.75 -21.07
CA PRO A 258 21.74 -18.71 -22.11
C PRO A 258 20.36 -18.07 -22.30
N PRO A 259 20.28 -16.75 -22.56
CA PRO A 259 18.99 -16.06 -22.70
C PRO A 259 18.03 -16.60 -23.76
N ALA A 260 18.55 -17.19 -24.84
CA ALA A 260 17.77 -17.78 -25.92
C ALA A 260 17.32 -19.23 -25.67
N THR A 261 17.69 -19.84 -24.54
CA THR A 261 17.27 -21.19 -24.18
C THR A 261 15.77 -21.21 -23.91
N LEU A 262 15.06 -22.20 -24.46
CA LEU A 262 13.62 -22.34 -24.22
C LEU A 262 13.35 -22.98 -22.86
N LEU A 263 12.32 -22.53 -22.16
CA LEU A 263 11.93 -23.02 -20.83
C LEU A 263 11.64 -24.54 -20.87
N GLY A 264 11.01 -25.04 -21.93
CA GLY A 264 10.72 -26.47 -22.09
C GLY A 264 11.95 -27.37 -22.10
N SER A 265 13.15 -26.85 -22.36
CA SER A 265 14.40 -27.63 -22.34
C SER A 265 15.08 -27.66 -20.97
N ILE A 266 14.65 -26.81 -20.03
CA ILE A 266 15.25 -26.66 -18.71
C ILE A 266 14.24 -26.82 -17.56
N VAL A 267 12.97 -27.06 -17.89
CA VAL A 267 11.89 -27.24 -16.91
C VAL A 267 12.17 -28.45 -16.01
N ASP A 268 11.99 -28.25 -14.72
CA ASP A 268 11.96 -29.31 -13.72
C ASP A 268 10.56 -29.92 -13.67
N THR A 269 10.45 -31.19 -14.04
CA THR A 269 9.21 -31.93 -14.05
C THR A 269 9.01 -32.82 -12.82
N ASP A 270 9.99 -32.86 -11.91
CA ASP A 270 9.94 -33.69 -10.72
C ASP A 270 9.09 -33.05 -9.60
N THR A 271 8.94 -31.73 -9.63
CA THR A 271 8.09 -31.01 -8.70
C THR A 271 6.62 -31.17 -9.07
N GLN A 272 5.91 -31.98 -8.27
CA GLN A 272 4.47 -32.21 -8.44
C GLN A 272 3.66 -31.08 -7.75
N GLY A 273 2.52 -30.77 -8.37
CA GLY A 273 1.58 -29.82 -7.75
C GLY A 273 0.81 -30.49 -6.60
N LEU A 274 0.46 -29.70 -5.59
CA LEU A 274 -0.37 -30.12 -4.48
C LEU A 274 -1.86 -30.06 -4.87
N ASN A 275 -2.64 -30.93 -4.23
CA ASN A 275 -4.10 -30.86 -4.32
C ASN A 275 -4.60 -29.61 -3.58
N PRO A 276 -5.61 -28.87 -4.08
CA PRO A 276 -6.14 -27.68 -3.38
C PRO A 276 -6.68 -27.98 -1.98
N ASN A 277 -7.06 -29.21 -1.68
CA ASN A 277 -7.50 -29.61 -0.33
C ASN A 277 -6.33 -30.13 0.55
N ALA A 278 -5.07 -30.01 0.11
CA ALA A 278 -3.94 -30.37 0.95
C ALA A 278 -3.89 -29.43 2.18
N SER A 279 -3.67 -30.02 3.36
CA SER A 279 -3.64 -29.30 4.62
C SER A 279 -2.40 -28.39 4.75
N LEU A 280 -2.47 -27.36 5.59
CA LEU A 280 -1.34 -26.50 5.96
C LEU A 280 -0.09 -27.32 6.35
N HIS A 281 -0.28 -28.46 7.07
CA HIS A 281 0.82 -29.36 7.44
C HIS A 281 1.47 -30.03 6.22
N GLU A 282 0.68 -30.47 5.25
CA GLU A 282 1.19 -31.07 4.00
C GLU A 282 1.93 -30.05 3.16
N VAL A 283 1.35 -28.84 3.01
CA VAL A 283 1.98 -27.72 2.29
C VAL A 283 3.31 -27.34 2.92
N SER A 284 3.32 -27.07 4.23
CA SER A 284 4.54 -26.67 4.97
C SER A 284 5.63 -27.77 4.95
N SER A 285 5.22 -29.03 5.08
CA SER A 285 6.14 -30.16 4.97
C SER A 285 6.75 -30.30 3.58
N TYR A 286 5.97 -30.03 2.54
CA TYR A 286 6.43 -30.07 1.15
C TYR A 286 7.45 -28.96 0.87
N LEU A 287 7.12 -27.71 1.20
CA LEU A 287 8.03 -26.57 1.09
C LEU A 287 9.36 -26.82 1.79
N ALA A 288 9.29 -27.28 3.04
CA ALA A 288 10.48 -27.58 3.84
C ALA A 288 11.33 -28.73 3.29
N SER A 289 10.69 -29.82 2.80
CA SER A 289 11.40 -31.01 2.29
C SER A 289 12.19 -30.72 1.02
N TYR A 290 11.66 -29.85 0.16
CA TYR A 290 12.26 -29.53 -1.14
C TYR A 290 12.94 -28.16 -1.17
N ASN A 291 12.99 -27.43 -0.03
CA ASN A 291 13.54 -26.07 0.08
C ASN A 291 12.92 -25.09 -0.96
N LEU A 292 11.62 -25.15 -1.13
CA LEU A 292 10.88 -24.30 -2.05
C LEU A 292 10.42 -23.02 -1.35
N LEU A 293 10.29 -21.93 -2.09
CA LEU A 293 9.70 -20.67 -1.65
C LEU A 293 8.24 -20.56 -2.09
N SER A 294 7.83 -21.28 -3.11
CA SER A 294 6.42 -21.46 -3.46
C SER A 294 6.18 -22.86 -4.06
N VAL A 295 4.94 -23.33 -3.99
CA VAL A 295 4.54 -24.65 -4.47
C VAL A 295 3.29 -24.54 -5.34
N PRO A 296 3.25 -25.21 -6.52
CA PRO A 296 2.09 -25.16 -7.38
C PRO A 296 0.91 -25.94 -6.79
N VAL A 297 -0.28 -25.39 -6.93
CA VAL A 297 -1.56 -26.04 -6.62
C VAL A 297 -2.24 -26.43 -7.92
N VAL A 298 -2.61 -27.71 -8.05
CA VAL A 298 -3.18 -28.26 -9.29
C VAL A 298 -4.49 -29.00 -9.03
N ASP A 299 -5.39 -28.94 -9.99
CA ASP A 299 -6.65 -29.70 -9.95
C ASP A 299 -6.47 -31.18 -10.37
N GLY A 300 -7.55 -31.94 -10.32
CA GLY A 300 -7.56 -33.35 -10.74
C GLY A 300 -7.24 -33.59 -12.23
N ASN A 301 -7.19 -32.53 -13.05
CA ASN A 301 -6.80 -32.60 -14.47
C ASN A 301 -5.37 -32.07 -14.70
N GLU A 302 -4.61 -31.89 -13.62
CA GLU A 302 -3.24 -31.33 -13.64
C GLU A 302 -3.18 -29.87 -14.20
N ARG A 303 -4.24 -29.09 -14.03
CA ARG A 303 -4.22 -27.65 -14.37
C ARG A 303 -3.75 -26.86 -13.16
N LEU A 304 -2.88 -25.90 -13.37
CA LEU A 304 -2.42 -25.00 -12.29
C LEU A 304 -3.58 -24.07 -11.91
N LEU A 305 -3.94 -24.08 -10.64
CA LEU A 305 -4.95 -23.22 -10.04
C LEU A 305 -4.34 -21.96 -9.43
N GLY A 306 -3.13 -22.09 -8.91
CA GLY A 306 -2.39 -21.04 -8.23
C GLY A 306 -1.10 -21.59 -7.64
N ALA A 307 -0.52 -20.85 -6.73
CA ALA A 307 0.67 -21.25 -5.98
C ALA A 307 0.57 -20.78 -4.53
N VAL A 308 1.00 -21.61 -3.58
CA VAL A 308 1.15 -21.21 -2.17
C VAL A 308 2.57 -20.79 -1.93
N THR A 309 2.78 -19.65 -1.32
CA THR A 309 4.11 -19.15 -1.00
C THR A 309 4.52 -19.50 0.44
N VAL A 310 5.79 -19.33 0.77
CA VAL A 310 6.29 -19.65 2.12
C VAL A 310 5.85 -18.62 3.14
N ASP A 311 5.67 -17.37 2.75
CA ASP A 311 5.20 -16.27 3.58
C ASP A 311 3.75 -16.51 4.00
N ASP A 312 2.82 -16.87 3.09
CA ASP A 312 1.43 -17.20 3.43
C ASP A 312 1.35 -18.37 4.40
N VAL A 313 2.16 -19.42 4.16
CA VAL A 313 2.26 -20.53 5.10
C VAL A 313 2.76 -20.10 6.48
N LEU A 314 3.71 -19.17 6.55
CA LEU A 314 4.23 -18.65 7.81
C LEU A 314 3.16 -17.83 8.56
N ASP A 315 2.39 -17.04 7.87
CA ASP A 315 1.30 -16.26 8.47
C ASP A 315 0.25 -17.16 9.12
N HIS A 316 -0.08 -18.28 8.48
CA HIS A 316 -0.99 -19.28 9.04
C HIS A 316 -0.39 -20.18 10.16
N LEU A 317 0.94 -20.25 10.27
CA LEU A 317 1.64 -21.01 11.30
C LEU A 317 1.97 -20.17 12.55
N LEU A 318 2.12 -18.86 12.40
CA LEU A 318 2.44 -17.96 13.49
C LEU A 318 1.18 -17.70 14.34
N PRO A 319 1.33 -17.33 15.63
CA PRO A 319 0.19 -16.91 16.44
C PRO A 319 -0.52 -15.69 15.83
N GLU A 320 -1.85 -15.61 15.91
CA GLU A 320 -2.65 -14.49 15.39
C GLU A 320 -2.13 -13.09 15.78
N ASN A 321 -1.48 -13.00 16.95
CA ASN A 321 -0.93 -11.74 17.46
C ASN A 321 0.57 -11.54 17.19
N TRP A 322 1.20 -12.33 16.32
CA TRP A 322 2.66 -12.27 16.08
C TRP A 322 3.12 -10.90 15.57
N ARG A 323 2.30 -10.22 14.77
CA ARG A 323 2.59 -8.87 14.29
C ARG A 323 2.64 -7.86 15.44
N LEU A 324 1.74 -7.98 16.43
CA LEU A 324 1.73 -7.13 17.65
C LEU A 324 2.92 -7.41 18.57
N GLU A 325 3.26 -8.69 18.80
CA GLU A 325 4.41 -9.09 19.64
C GLU A 325 5.74 -8.65 19.03
N HIS A 326 5.85 -8.71 17.71
CA HIS A 326 7.05 -8.24 17.00
C HIS A 326 7.26 -6.73 17.16
N ARG A 327 6.19 -5.93 17.17
CA ARG A 327 6.24 -4.48 17.42
C ARG A 327 6.86 -4.13 18.77
N ASP A 328 6.48 -4.83 19.83
CA ASP A 328 7.03 -4.60 21.17
C ASP A 328 8.52 -4.95 21.24
N SER A 329 8.97 -5.94 20.48
CA SER A 329 10.38 -6.36 20.44
C SER A 329 11.26 -5.45 19.56
N THR A 330 10.72 -4.82 18.53
CA THR A 330 11.44 -3.96 17.58
C THR A 330 11.45 -2.48 17.96
N ARG A 331 10.63 -2.03 18.91
CA ARG A 331 10.69 -0.66 19.47
C ARG A 331 12.08 -0.18 19.89
N GLY A 332 13.09 -1.08 19.93
CA GLY A 332 14.49 -0.78 20.21
C GLY A 332 15.44 -0.78 19.01
N THR A 333 15.05 -1.27 17.82
CA THR A 333 15.97 -1.55 16.70
C THR A 333 15.50 -1.07 15.31
N GLY A 334 14.24 -0.65 15.14
CA GLY A 334 13.71 -0.12 13.88
C GLY A 334 14.14 1.33 13.62
N PRO A 335 13.99 1.86 12.39
CA PRO A 335 14.18 3.27 12.12
C PRO A 335 13.22 4.05 13.02
N LYS A 336 13.78 4.78 13.98
CA LYS A 336 12.99 5.67 14.84
C LYS A 336 12.44 6.77 13.94
N VAL A 337 11.18 6.69 13.59
CA VAL A 337 10.42 7.86 13.17
C VAL A 337 10.18 8.62 14.49
N ASP A 338 10.95 9.68 14.74
CA ASP A 338 10.76 10.55 15.89
C ASP A 338 9.44 11.31 15.67
N LEU A 339 8.36 10.73 16.17
CA LEU A 339 7.03 11.36 16.18
C LEU A 339 7.00 12.57 17.14
N GLU A 340 8.03 12.75 17.97
CA GLU A 340 8.20 13.90 18.86
C GLU A 340 8.55 15.19 18.11
N ASP A 341 9.14 15.11 16.91
CA ASP A 341 9.37 16.30 16.05
C ASP A 341 8.10 16.75 15.29
N VAL A 342 7.05 15.96 15.32
CA VAL A 342 5.71 16.39 14.90
C VAL A 342 5.01 16.88 16.17
N GLU A 343 4.96 18.20 16.39
CA GLU A 343 4.30 18.90 17.52
C GLU A 343 2.81 18.50 17.69
N MET A 344 2.52 17.22 17.89
CA MET A 344 1.15 16.70 18.05
C MET A 344 0.57 16.94 19.45
N ASP A 345 1.41 16.97 20.50
CA ASP A 345 0.92 17.10 21.87
C ASP A 345 0.45 18.54 22.23
N LYS A 346 0.94 19.58 21.55
CA LYS A 346 0.50 20.95 21.81
C LYS A 346 -0.87 21.29 21.24
N LEU A 347 -1.29 20.61 20.16
CA LEU A 347 -2.61 20.81 19.55
C LEU A 347 -3.75 20.15 20.33
N MET A 348 -3.46 19.08 21.07
CA MET A 348 -4.46 18.40 21.92
C MET A 348 -4.77 19.14 23.22
N GLU A 349 -3.87 19.99 23.71
CA GLU A 349 -4.11 20.78 24.92
C GLU A 349 -4.87 22.10 24.64
N GLU A 350 -4.86 22.62 23.43
CA GLU A 350 -5.63 23.81 23.05
C GLU A 350 -7.10 23.54 22.73
N GLU A 351 -7.46 22.36 22.24
CA GLU A 351 -8.88 21.97 22.04
C GLU A 351 -9.61 21.58 23.34
N ALA A 352 -8.88 21.39 24.45
CA ALA A 352 -9.45 21.05 25.76
C ALA A 352 -9.68 22.29 26.66
N ARG A 353 -9.49 23.50 26.18
CA ARG A 353 -9.77 24.76 26.85
C ARG A 353 -10.79 25.59 26.12
#